data_29204fff3ca1157dcac63edf2c9627fa
#
_entry.id   29204fff3ca1157dcac63edf2c9627fa
#
_cell.length_a   1.000
_cell.length_b   1.000
_cell.length_c   1.000
_cell.angle_alpha   90.00
_cell.angle_beta   90.00
_cell.angle_gamma   90.00
#
_symmetry.space_group_name_H-M   'P 1'
#
loop_
_entity.id
_entity.type
_entity.pdbx_description
1 polymer ?
#
loop_
_entity_poly.entity_id
_entity_poly.type
_entity_poly.pdbx_seq_one_letter_code
_entity_poly.pdbx_strand_id
1 'polypeptide(L)'
;YLNIPAIISAAEITGAVAIHPGYGFLSENANFAEQVERSGFIFIGPKAETIRLMADKVSAIAAMKKAGVPCVPGSDGPLGDEMDKNRAIAKRIGYPVIIKASGG
;
A
#
# COMPACT_ATOMS: atom_id res chain seq x y z
N TYR A 1 -13.92 -5.62 -14.17
CA TYR A 1 -13.03 -6.47 -13.37
C TYR A 1 -12.74 -5.91 -11.97
N LEU A 2 -13.27 -4.73 -11.65
CA LEU A 2 -13.23 -4.17 -10.30
C LEU A 2 -14.46 -4.53 -9.45
N ASN A 3 -15.38 -5.30 -10.00
CA ASN A 3 -16.57 -5.77 -9.29
C ASN A 3 -16.22 -6.99 -8.43
N ILE A 4 -15.89 -6.75 -7.17
CA ILE A 4 -15.48 -7.80 -6.22
C ILE A 4 -16.54 -8.89 -6.06
N PRO A 5 -17.84 -8.59 -5.87
CA PRO A 5 -18.87 -9.63 -5.77
C PRO A 5 -18.93 -10.53 -7.01
N ALA A 6 -18.80 -9.97 -8.20
CA ALA A 6 -18.81 -10.76 -9.43
C ALA A 6 -17.60 -11.71 -9.53
N ILE A 7 -16.43 -11.26 -9.07
CA ILE A 7 -15.20 -12.08 -9.04
C ILE A 7 -15.36 -13.24 -8.04
N ILE A 8 -15.88 -12.99 -6.86
CA ILE A 8 -16.15 -14.02 -5.84
C ILE A 8 -17.16 -15.03 -6.36
N SER A 9 -18.28 -14.57 -6.95
CA SER A 9 -19.29 -15.46 -7.53
C SER A 9 -18.72 -16.31 -8.68
N ALA A 10 -17.86 -15.76 -9.52
CA ALA A 10 -17.19 -16.50 -10.57
C ALA A 10 -16.27 -17.59 -10.00
N ALA A 11 -15.54 -17.29 -8.93
CA ALA A 11 -14.69 -18.26 -8.24
C ALA A 11 -15.52 -19.41 -7.64
N GLU A 12 -16.68 -19.11 -7.04
CA GLU A 12 -17.61 -20.12 -6.50
C GLU A 12 -18.14 -21.06 -7.60
N ILE A 13 -18.66 -20.47 -8.69
CA ILE A 13 -19.25 -21.24 -9.80
C ILE A 13 -18.20 -22.14 -10.49
N THR A 14 -16.97 -21.68 -10.60
CA THR A 14 -15.89 -22.43 -11.25
C THR A 14 -15.21 -23.43 -10.33
N GLY A 15 -15.54 -23.45 -9.04
CA GLY A 15 -14.88 -24.32 -8.05
C GLY A 15 -13.42 -23.92 -7.79
N ALA A 16 -13.05 -22.66 -7.98
CA ALA A 16 -11.73 -22.17 -7.68
C ALA A 16 -11.44 -22.32 -6.18
N VAL A 17 -10.18 -22.57 -5.83
CA VAL A 17 -9.72 -22.66 -4.43
C VAL A 17 -8.91 -21.44 -4.05
N ALA A 18 -8.39 -20.71 -5.01
CA ALA A 18 -7.56 -19.54 -4.83
C ALA A 18 -7.83 -18.47 -5.91
N ILE A 19 -7.56 -17.22 -5.58
CA ILE A 19 -7.72 -16.08 -6.49
C ILE A 19 -6.39 -15.35 -6.58
N HIS A 20 -5.87 -15.24 -7.81
CA HIS A 20 -4.70 -14.41 -8.13
C HIS A 20 -5.19 -13.03 -8.58
N PRO A 21 -4.83 -11.95 -7.90
CA PRO A 21 -5.38 -10.60 -8.18
C PRO A 21 -4.79 -9.94 -9.44
N GLY A 22 -3.82 -10.56 -10.08
CA GLY A 22 -3.10 -9.94 -11.20
C GLY A 22 -2.05 -8.93 -10.74
N TYR A 23 -1.87 -7.89 -11.54
CA TYR A 23 -0.92 -6.81 -11.31
C TYR A 23 -1.68 -5.47 -11.27
N GLY A 24 -1.35 -4.61 -10.29
CA GLY A 24 -2.05 -3.34 -10.07
C GLY A 24 -3.50 -3.53 -9.62
N PHE A 25 -4.26 -2.46 -9.59
CA PHE A 25 -5.69 -2.47 -9.27
C PHE A 25 -6.05 -3.28 -8.01
N LEU A 26 -6.73 -4.41 -8.15
CA LEU A 26 -7.17 -5.24 -7.04
C LEU A 26 -6.02 -5.93 -6.29
N SER A 27 -4.84 -6.07 -6.89
CA SER A 27 -3.66 -6.61 -6.19
C SER A 27 -3.18 -5.69 -5.06
N GLU A 28 -3.51 -4.41 -5.12
CA GLU A 28 -3.17 -3.39 -4.12
C GLU A 28 -4.38 -3.03 -3.24
N ASN A 29 -5.46 -3.77 -3.35
CA ASN A 29 -6.70 -3.52 -2.62
C ASN A 29 -6.83 -4.47 -1.42
N ALA A 30 -6.57 -3.96 -0.23
CA ALA A 30 -6.65 -4.72 1.01
C ALA A 30 -8.07 -5.26 1.30
N ASN A 31 -9.10 -4.49 0.93
CA ASN A 31 -10.49 -4.91 1.11
C ASN A 31 -10.83 -6.10 0.21
N PHE A 32 -10.31 -6.14 -1.01
CA PHE A 32 -10.45 -7.30 -1.89
C PHE A 32 -9.78 -8.54 -1.29
N ALA A 33 -8.54 -8.43 -0.84
CA ALA A 33 -7.82 -9.53 -0.20
C ALA A 33 -8.62 -10.09 1.01
N GLU A 34 -9.13 -9.20 1.85
CA GLU A 34 -9.94 -9.58 3.02
C GLU A 34 -11.26 -10.26 2.61
N GLN A 35 -11.94 -9.77 1.59
CA GLN A 35 -13.19 -10.39 1.12
C GLN A 35 -12.95 -11.76 0.49
N VAL A 36 -11.88 -11.94 -0.26
CA VAL A 36 -11.47 -13.25 -0.82
C VAL A 36 -11.28 -14.26 0.31
N GLU A 37 -10.50 -13.92 1.34
CA GLU A 37 -10.24 -14.81 2.47
C GLU A 37 -11.50 -15.09 3.29
N ARG A 38 -12.33 -14.10 3.55
CA ARG A 38 -13.63 -14.28 4.23
C ARG A 38 -14.61 -15.16 3.47
N SER A 39 -14.51 -15.19 2.14
CA SER A 39 -15.32 -16.06 1.29
C SER A 39 -14.79 -17.49 1.20
N GLY A 40 -13.71 -17.81 1.93
CA GLY A 40 -13.14 -19.15 1.99
C GLY A 40 -12.13 -19.47 0.89
N PHE A 41 -11.71 -18.49 0.08
CA PHE A 41 -10.69 -18.65 -0.94
C PHE A 41 -9.31 -18.25 -0.42
N ILE A 42 -8.26 -18.78 -1.02
CA ILE A 42 -6.89 -18.35 -0.78
C ILE A 42 -6.63 -17.10 -1.65
N PHE A 43 -6.28 -15.98 -1.01
CA PHE A 43 -5.74 -14.83 -1.73
C PHE A 43 -4.27 -15.07 -2.04
N ILE A 44 -3.90 -15.09 -3.33
CA ILE A 44 -2.49 -15.26 -3.74
C ILE A 44 -1.80 -13.91 -3.68
N GLY A 45 -1.25 -13.58 -2.51
CA GLY A 45 -0.62 -12.29 -2.26
C GLY A 45 -0.36 -12.05 -0.77
N PRO A 46 0.05 -10.82 -0.40
CA PRO A 46 0.24 -10.46 1.00
C PRO A 46 -1.07 -10.43 1.77
N LYS A 47 -1.00 -10.50 3.09
CA LYS A 47 -2.17 -10.30 3.96
C LYS A 47 -2.75 -8.90 3.78
N ALA A 48 -4.07 -8.76 3.97
CA ALA A 48 -4.78 -7.49 3.84
C ALA A 48 -4.16 -6.37 4.71
N GLU A 49 -3.74 -6.67 5.93
CA GLU A 49 -3.06 -5.72 6.81
C GLU A 49 -1.73 -5.21 6.25
N THR A 50 -0.97 -6.09 5.59
CA THR A 50 0.29 -5.72 4.94
C THR A 50 0.03 -4.82 3.74
N ILE A 51 -1.00 -5.12 2.94
CA ILE A 51 -1.41 -4.27 1.81
C ILE A 51 -1.80 -2.88 2.32
N ARG A 52 -2.58 -2.77 3.41
CA ARG A 52 -2.95 -1.48 4.02
C ARG A 52 -1.74 -0.70 4.49
N LEU A 53 -0.80 -1.37 5.19
CA LEU A 53 0.42 -0.73 5.69
C LEU A 53 1.27 -0.16 4.55
N MET A 54 1.40 -0.91 3.46
CA MET A 54 2.23 -0.52 2.32
C MET A 54 1.54 0.49 1.38
N ALA A 55 0.23 0.66 1.47
CA ALA A 55 -0.51 1.64 0.67
C ALA A 55 -0.21 3.09 1.08
N ASP A 56 0.08 3.34 2.36
CA ASP A 56 0.51 4.64 2.85
C ASP A 56 2.04 4.76 2.83
N LYS A 57 2.56 5.69 2.02
CA LYS A 57 4.00 5.87 1.82
C LYS A 57 4.76 6.19 3.11
N VAL A 58 4.16 6.96 4.00
CA VAL A 58 4.78 7.36 5.28
C VAL A 58 4.91 6.15 6.19
N SER A 59 3.83 5.40 6.36
CA SER A 59 3.78 4.17 7.16
C SER A 59 4.72 3.09 6.62
N ALA A 60 4.75 2.93 5.28
CA ALA A 60 5.63 1.98 4.62
C ALA A 60 7.11 2.30 4.89
N ILE A 61 7.53 3.56 4.72
CA ILE A 61 8.91 3.99 4.99
C ILE A 61 9.26 3.79 6.47
N ALA A 62 8.36 4.14 7.39
CA ALA A 62 8.58 3.95 8.83
C ALA A 62 8.76 2.46 9.18
N ALA A 63 7.93 1.59 8.62
CA ALA A 63 8.04 0.15 8.81
C ALA A 63 9.35 -0.42 8.25
N MET A 64 9.77 0.02 7.06
CA MET A 64 11.03 -0.40 6.44
C MET A 64 12.24 0.05 7.24
N LYS A 65 12.27 1.30 7.72
CA LYS A 65 13.33 1.81 8.61
C LYS A 65 13.43 1.00 9.90
N LYS A 66 12.29 0.69 10.52
CA LYS A 66 12.23 -0.15 11.73
C LYS A 66 12.76 -1.56 11.48
N ALA A 67 12.57 -2.10 10.29
CA ALA A 67 13.10 -3.39 9.88
C ALA A 67 14.58 -3.35 9.43
N GLY A 68 15.25 -2.20 9.49
CA GLY A 68 16.64 -2.04 9.08
C GLY A 68 16.86 -2.01 7.57
N VAL A 69 15.80 -1.84 6.79
CA VAL A 69 15.88 -1.72 5.33
C VAL A 69 16.35 -0.32 4.95
N PRO A 70 17.39 -0.17 4.12
CA PRO A 70 17.84 1.13 3.62
C PRO A 70 16.71 1.85 2.87
N CYS A 71 16.46 3.11 3.24
CA CYS A 71 15.45 3.95 2.62
C CYS A 71 16.08 5.22 2.06
N VAL A 72 15.51 5.73 0.97
CA VAL A 72 15.88 7.05 0.46
C VAL A 72 15.62 8.12 1.53
N PRO A 73 16.53 9.07 1.76
CA PRO A 73 16.30 10.18 2.70
C PRO A 73 15.01 10.94 2.41
N GLY A 74 14.27 11.27 3.45
CA GLY A 74 12.98 11.93 3.34
C GLY A 74 12.61 12.76 4.56
N SER A 75 11.36 13.22 4.61
CA SER A 75 10.84 14.07 5.69
C SER A 75 10.63 13.34 7.03
N ASP A 76 10.70 12.01 7.04
CA ASP A 76 10.44 11.15 8.21
C ASP A 76 8.99 11.26 8.76
N GLY A 77 8.08 11.77 7.95
CA GLY A 77 6.68 11.97 8.27
C GLY A 77 6.01 12.89 7.27
N PRO A 78 4.70 13.13 7.42
CA PRO A 78 4.00 14.07 6.58
C PRO A 78 4.51 15.50 6.81
N LEU A 79 4.55 16.28 5.75
CA LEU A 79 4.85 17.71 5.85
C LEU A 79 3.64 18.44 6.45
N GLY A 80 3.89 19.37 7.36
CA GLY A 80 2.88 20.27 7.90
C GLY A 80 2.72 21.55 7.05
N ASP A 81 1.90 22.46 7.54
CA ASP A 81 1.61 23.74 6.85
C ASP A 81 2.70 24.81 7.05
N GLU A 82 3.64 24.56 7.96
CA GLU A 82 4.69 25.52 8.31
C GLU A 82 5.81 25.54 7.27
N MET A 83 5.82 26.57 6.43
CA MET A 83 6.76 26.72 5.32
C MET A 83 8.23 26.66 5.75
N ASP A 84 8.58 27.29 6.86
CA ASP A 84 9.98 27.34 7.33
C ASP A 84 10.48 25.99 7.81
N LYS A 85 9.62 25.21 8.48
CA LYS A 85 9.93 23.83 8.83
C LYS A 85 10.13 22.95 7.59
N ASN A 86 9.26 23.09 6.61
CA ASN A 86 9.35 22.35 5.37
C ASN A 86 10.62 22.69 4.58
N ARG A 87 11.01 23.96 4.55
CA ARG A 87 12.29 24.42 3.96
C ARG A 87 13.50 23.84 4.71
N ALA A 88 13.47 23.80 6.04
CA ALA A 88 14.54 23.22 6.85
C ALA A 88 14.68 21.71 6.58
N ILE A 89 13.57 20.99 6.44
CA ILE A 89 13.57 19.57 6.07
C ILE A 89 14.19 19.38 4.67
N ALA A 90 13.77 20.14 3.68
CA ALA A 90 14.29 20.07 2.32
C ALA A 90 15.81 20.37 2.27
N LYS A 91 16.27 21.37 3.04
CA LYS A 91 17.69 21.71 3.15
C LYS A 91 18.49 20.58 3.81
N ARG A 92 17.93 19.93 4.82
CA ARG A 92 18.56 18.77 5.49
C ARG A 92 18.71 17.57 4.56
N ILE A 93 17.69 17.32 3.73
CA ILE A 93 17.69 16.22 2.73
C ILE A 93 18.70 16.51 1.62
N GLY A 94 18.80 17.77 1.20
CA GLY A 94 19.60 18.22 0.07
C GLY A 94 18.78 18.38 -1.20
N TYR A 95 19.04 19.46 -1.94
CA TYR A 95 18.36 19.70 -3.23
C TYR A 95 19.05 18.97 -4.39
N PRO A 96 18.29 18.57 -5.42
CA PRO A 96 16.85 18.77 -5.61
C PRO A 96 16.00 17.81 -4.76
N VAL A 97 14.80 18.24 -4.35
CA VAL A 97 13.81 17.42 -3.62
C VAL A 97 12.52 17.27 -4.43
N ILE A 98 11.81 16.18 -4.20
CA ILE A 98 10.49 15.94 -4.77
C ILE A 98 9.45 15.89 -3.65
N ILE A 99 8.31 16.54 -3.86
CA ILE A 99 7.17 16.52 -2.94
C ILE A 99 6.11 15.61 -3.56
N LYS A 100 5.62 14.67 -2.75
CA LYS A 100 4.60 13.70 -3.18
C LYS A 100 3.45 13.65 -2.21
N ALA A 101 2.24 13.37 -2.70
CA ALA A 101 1.12 13.00 -1.86
C ALA A 101 1.40 11.66 -1.15
N SER A 102 0.93 11.50 0.09
CA SER A 102 1.16 10.30 0.90
C SER A 102 0.50 9.07 0.31
N GLY A 103 -0.71 9.20 -0.22
CA GLY A 103 -1.53 8.13 -0.78
C GLY A 103 -1.71 8.17 -2.30
N GLY A 104 -1.10 9.10 -2.96
CA GLY A 104 -1.30 9.32 -4.40
C GLY A 104 -0.22 8.72 -5.27
#